data_db7c7416051c71b46681aa102da5d546
#
_entry.id   db7c7416051c71b46681aa102da5d546
#
_cell.length_a   1.000
_cell.length_b   1.000
_cell.length_c   1.000
_cell.angle_alpha   90.00
_cell.angle_beta   90.00
_cell.angle_gamma   90.00
#
_symmetry.space_group_name_H-M   'P 1'
#
loop_
_entity.id
_entity.type
_entity.pdbx_description
1 polymer ?
#
loop_
_entity_poly.entity_id
_entity_poly.type
_entity_poly.pdbx_seq_one_letter_code
_entity_poly.pdbx_strand_id
1 'polypeptide(L)'
;PCYMVSDELLDLYGSCNQTMVQQKTIRDIRGCLYFAWNFKMGFPSVTYYRSFLSIGGSDNGVYQGIRTAEMYLNRAEGYIRKYMVGGDASYCRKALNDLNELRRHRFNNKYTYEEVNITDPNDLFEFYQEERRRELAGDWMHRWCDLRRYGMPEISHTLFETASGNKTEATLQKNRYVLPIAEEVIRLNPRLEQNK
;
A
#
# COMPACT_ATOMS: atom_id res chain seq x y z
N PRO A 1 -9.57 12.25 -14.25
CA PRO A 1 -8.41 11.37 -14.33
C PRO A 1 -8.75 10.04 -13.68
N CYS A 2 -8.55 8.93 -14.41
CA CYS A 2 -8.71 7.61 -13.84
C CYS A 2 -7.38 7.20 -13.21
N TYR A 3 -7.36 7.01 -11.91
CA TYR A 3 -6.21 6.46 -11.21
C TYR A 3 -6.23 4.94 -11.34
N MET A 4 -5.20 4.38 -11.93
CA MET A 4 -5.01 2.94 -12.00
C MET A 4 -4.00 2.50 -10.94
N VAL A 5 -4.22 1.31 -10.42
CA VAL A 5 -3.24 0.67 -9.53
C VAL A 5 -2.00 0.30 -10.33
N SER A 6 -0.81 0.58 -9.81
CA SER A 6 0.46 0.26 -10.49
C SER A 6 0.68 -1.26 -10.54
N ASP A 7 1.35 -1.71 -11.61
CA ASP A 7 1.73 -3.11 -11.75
C ASP A 7 2.61 -3.57 -10.56
N GLU A 8 3.55 -2.71 -10.12
CA GLU A 8 4.39 -2.95 -8.95
C GLU A 8 3.59 -3.26 -7.66
N LEU A 9 2.46 -2.56 -7.43
CA LEU A 9 1.62 -2.89 -6.27
C LEU A 9 0.89 -4.21 -6.47
N LEU A 10 0.42 -4.50 -7.67
CA LEU A 10 -0.27 -5.76 -7.97
C LEU A 10 0.65 -6.97 -7.85
N ASP A 11 1.91 -6.82 -8.27
CA ASP A 11 2.93 -7.88 -8.19
C ASP A 11 3.20 -8.31 -6.74
N LEU A 12 3.00 -7.41 -5.76
CA LEU A 12 3.13 -7.75 -4.34
C LEU A 12 2.14 -8.85 -3.88
N TYR A 13 1.02 -9.00 -4.55
CA TYR A 13 0.02 -10.05 -4.22
C TYR A 13 0.24 -11.35 -4.98
N GLY A 14 1.32 -11.44 -5.76
CA GLY A 14 1.60 -12.53 -6.68
C GLY A 14 0.81 -12.39 -7.98
N SER A 15 0.89 -13.40 -8.84
CA SER A 15 0.21 -13.42 -10.14
C SER A 15 -1.31 -13.41 -9.98
N CYS A 16 -1.87 -12.24 -9.71
CA CYS A 16 -3.30 -12.04 -9.55
C CYS A 16 -3.89 -11.49 -10.85
N ASN A 17 -4.81 -12.21 -11.47
CA ASN A 17 -5.52 -11.78 -12.65
C ASN A 17 -7.01 -12.11 -12.55
N GLN A 18 -7.82 -11.55 -13.46
CA GLN A 18 -9.26 -11.74 -13.45
C GLN A 18 -9.69 -13.21 -13.46
N THR A 19 -9.01 -14.06 -14.21
CA THR A 19 -9.31 -15.50 -14.28
C THR A 19 -9.08 -16.18 -12.93
N MET A 20 -7.98 -15.87 -12.26
CA MET A 20 -7.68 -16.41 -10.93
C MET A 20 -8.72 -15.96 -9.88
N VAL A 21 -9.19 -14.71 -9.98
CA VAL A 21 -10.27 -14.19 -9.13
C VAL A 21 -11.55 -15.01 -9.33
N GLN A 22 -11.96 -15.19 -10.59
CA GLN A 22 -13.18 -15.95 -10.93
C GLN A 22 -13.09 -17.42 -10.52
N GLN A 23 -11.92 -18.05 -10.70
CA GLN A 23 -11.67 -19.44 -10.35
C GLN A 23 -11.36 -19.66 -8.87
N LYS A 24 -11.22 -18.59 -8.08
CA LYS A 24 -10.85 -18.64 -6.66
C LYS A 24 -9.51 -19.37 -6.42
N THR A 25 -8.55 -19.18 -7.32
CA THR A 25 -7.21 -19.81 -7.26
C THR A 25 -6.14 -18.87 -6.71
N ILE A 26 -6.53 -17.71 -6.17
CA ILE A 26 -5.62 -16.75 -5.56
C ILE A 26 -5.22 -17.21 -4.17
N ARG A 27 -3.92 -17.16 -3.87
CA ARG A 27 -3.40 -17.45 -2.52
C ARG A 27 -3.65 -16.30 -1.55
N ASP A 28 -3.20 -15.09 -1.89
CA ASP A 28 -3.44 -13.88 -1.10
C ASP A 28 -4.78 -13.26 -1.52
N ILE A 29 -5.79 -13.37 -0.66
CA ILE A 29 -7.17 -12.94 -0.98
C ILE A 29 -7.29 -11.41 -1.14
N ARG A 30 -6.34 -10.63 -0.63
CA ARG A 30 -6.34 -9.17 -0.78
C ARG A 30 -6.26 -8.76 -2.24
N GLY A 31 -5.51 -9.50 -3.06
CA GLY A 31 -5.41 -9.25 -4.50
C GLY A 31 -6.74 -9.27 -5.24
N CYS A 32 -7.76 -9.96 -4.71
CA CYS A 32 -9.10 -9.97 -5.28
C CYS A 32 -10.12 -9.14 -4.49
N LEU A 33 -9.85 -8.84 -3.23
CA LEU A 33 -10.79 -8.08 -2.39
C LEU A 33 -10.55 -6.57 -2.48
N TYR A 34 -9.31 -6.15 -2.69
CA TYR A 34 -8.96 -4.72 -2.67
C TYR A 34 -9.09 -4.05 -4.03
N PHE A 35 -9.14 -4.83 -5.12
CA PHE A 35 -9.13 -4.30 -6.48
C PHE A 35 -10.30 -4.77 -7.31
N ALA A 36 -10.86 -3.85 -8.10
CA ALA A 36 -11.80 -4.17 -9.17
C ALA A 36 -11.02 -4.52 -10.44
N TRP A 37 -11.28 -5.69 -10.98
CA TRP A 37 -10.72 -6.17 -12.23
C TRP A 37 -11.75 -6.08 -13.34
N ASN A 38 -11.57 -5.17 -14.31
CA ASN A 38 -12.44 -5.00 -15.47
C ASN A 38 -13.93 -4.93 -15.10
N PHE A 39 -14.27 -4.04 -14.20
CA PHE A 39 -15.63 -3.85 -13.72
C PHE A 39 -16.39 -2.83 -14.58
N LYS A 40 -17.62 -3.14 -14.98
CA LYS A 40 -18.51 -2.23 -15.69
C LYS A 40 -19.64 -1.78 -14.78
N MET A 41 -19.85 -0.49 -14.66
CA MET A 41 -20.93 0.08 -13.84
C MET A 41 -21.57 1.30 -14.51
N GLY A 42 -22.89 1.43 -14.33
CA GLY A 42 -23.65 2.58 -14.77
C GLY A 42 -24.20 2.48 -16.21
N PHE A 43 -24.98 3.50 -16.58
CA PHE A 43 -25.51 3.68 -17.94
C PHE A 43 -25.25 5.12 -18.39
N PRO A 44 -24.47 5.36 -19.47
CA PRO A 44 -23.72 4.36 -20.24
C PRO A 44 -22.64 3.67 -19.40
N SER A 45 -22.36 2.39 -19.70
CA SER A 45 -21.44 1.60 -18.87
C SER A 45 -20.02 2.13 -18.95
N VAL A 46 -19.45 2.49 -17.79
CA VAL A 46 -18.05 2.84 -17.66
C VAL A 46 -17.27 1.60 -17.24
N THR A 47 -16.16 1.31 -17.94
CA THR A 47 -15.28 0.19 -17.59
C THR A 47 -14.20 0.70 -16.66
N TYR A 48 -14.14 0.15 -15.46
CA TYR A 48 -13.07 0.39 -14.50
C TYR A 48 -12.01 -0.70 -14.63
N TYR A 49 -10.77 -0.28 -14.83
CA TYR A 49 -9.64 -1.18 -14.93
C TYR A 49 -8.77 -1.01 -13.67
N ARG A 50 -8.48 -2.11 -12.97
CA ARG A 50 -7.51 -2.13 -11.87
C ARG A 50 -7.67 -0.96 -10.89
N SER A 51 -8.90 -0.67 -10.48
CA SER A 51 -9.19 0.38 -9.49
C SER A 51 -9.33 -0.21 -8.09
N PHE A 52 -9.07 0.60 -7.07
CA PHE A 52 -9.39 0.20 -5.71
C PHE A 52 -10.90 0.04 -5.54
N LEU A 53 -11.32 -1.08 -4.94
CA LEU A 53 -12.63 -1.20 -4.37
C LEU A 53 -12.67 -0.43 -3.06
N SER A 54 -13.77 0.25 -2.78
CA SER A 54 -13.96 0.88 -1.47
C SER A 54 -13.94 -0.21 -0.39
N ILE A 55 -12.93 -0.18 0.44
CA ILE A 55 -12.82 -1.09 1.58
C ILE A 55 -13.72 -0.55 2.68
N GLY A 56 -14.94 -1.06 2.76
CA GLY A 56 -15.85 -0.62 3.82
C GLY A 56 -17.33 -0.53 3.46
N GLY A 57 -17.71 -0.80 2.22
CA GLY A 57 -19.10 -1.10 1.85
C GLY A 57 -20.10 0.06 1.96
N SER A 58 -19.67 1.30 2.07
CA SER A 58 -20.55 2.46 1.93
C SER A 58 -20.04 3.37 0.82
N ASP A 59 -20.95 3.91 0.04
CA ASP A 59 -20.68 4.82 -1.07
C ASP A 59 -19.90 6.11 -0.68
N ASN A 60 -19.74 6.34 0.61
CA ASN A 60 -18.97 7.42 1.21
C ASN A 60 -17.81 6.91 2.09
N GLY A 61 -17.50 5.62 2.05
CA GLY A 61 -16.72 4.96 3.07
C GLY A 61 -15.24 4.96 2.83
N VAL A 62 -14.60 6.08 3.05
CA VAL A 62 -13.23 6.01 3.54
C VAL A 62 -13.31 5.48 4.97
N TYR A 63 -12.88 4.25 5.21
CA TYR A 63 -12.77 3.75 6.56
C TYR A 63 -11.81 4.66 7.33
N GLN A 64 -12.30 5.19 8.43
CA GLN A 64 -11.57 6.14 9.26
C GLN A 64 -11.38 5.53 10.64
N GLY A 65 -10.25 4.91 10.86
CA GLY A 65 -9.96 4.36 12.17
C GLY A 65 -8.77 3.41 12.14
N ILE A 66 -8.28 3.11 13.32
CA ILE A 66 -7.18 2.16 13.51
C ILE A 66 -7.72 0.75 13.36
N ARG A 67 -7.14 -0.01 12.42
CA ARG A 67 -7.48 -1.42 12.24
C ARG A 67 -6.56 -2.32 13.08
N THR A 68 -7.07 -3.46 13.53
CA THR A 68 -6.27 -4.46 14.26
C THR A 68 -5.02 -4.88 13.46
N ALA A 69 -5.15 -5.01 12.14
CA ALA A 69 -4.03 -5.31 11.25
C ALA A 69 -2.90 -4.28 11.35
N GLU A 70 -3.24 -2.99 11.43
CA GLU A 70 -2.26 -1.93 11.64
C GLU A 70 -1.53 -2.05 12.97
N MET A 71 -2.22 -2.48 14.02
CA MET A 71 -1.59 -2.71 15.32
C MET A 71 -0.53 -3.83 15.28
N TYR A 72 -0.83 -4.95 14.57
CA TYR A 72 0.16 -6.01 14.31
C TYR A 72 1.37 -5.47 13.55
N LEU A 73 1.13 -4.71 12.49
CA LEU A 73 2.20 -4.12 11.68
C LEU A 73 3.05 -3.12 12.48
N ASN A 74 2.43 -2.23 13.27
CA ASN A 74 3.16 -1.26 14.09
C ASN A 74 4.01 -1.96 15.16
N ARG A 75 3.50 -3.03 15.75
CA ARG A 75 4.24 -3.82 16.74
C ARG A 75 5.41 -4.58 16.10
N ALA A 76 5.17 -5.21 14.93
CA ALA A 76 6.21 -5.89 14.16
C ALA A 76 7.34 -4.92 13.79
N GLU A 77 7.02 -3.71 13.32
CA GLU A 77 8.05 -2.68 13.03
C GLU A 77 8.90 -2.37 14.26
N GLY A 78 8.26 -2.18 15.42
CA GLY A 78 8.97 -1.93 16.67
C GLY A 78 9.93 -3.06 17.03
N TYR A 79 9.56 -4.31 16.81
CA TYR A 79 10.44 -5.45 17.04
C TYR A 79 11.57 -5.53 16.01
N ILE A 80 11.29 -5.30 14.73
CA ILE A 80 12.33 -5.29 13.68
C ILE A 80 13.38 -4.22 13.97
N ARG A 81 12.96 -3.02 14.31
CA ARG A 81 13.88 -1.92 14.62
C ARG A 81 14.75 -2.23 15.84
N LYS A 82 14.20 -2.86 16.88
CA LYS A 82 14.99 -3.34 18.03
C LYS A 82 15.98 -4.43 17.61
N TYR A 83 15.55 -5.33 16.73
CA TYR A 83 16.43 -6.37 16.21
C TYR A 83 17.60 -5.78 15.40
N MET A 84 17.32 -4.80 14.52
CA MET A 84 18.36 -4.10 13.73
C MET A 84 19.40 -3.41 14.60
N VAL A 85 19.02 -2.86 15.75
CA VAL A 85 19.94 -2.13 16.64
C VAL A 85 20.69 -3.08 17.57
N GLY A 86 20.01 -4.04 18.17
CA GLY A 86 20.55 -4.86 19.27
C GLY A 86 20.95 -6.28 18.87
N GLY A 87 20.57 -6.77 17.67
CA GLY A 87 20.88 -8.12 17.20
C GLY A 87 20.17 -9.26 17.96
N ASP A 88 19.28 -8.97 18.92
CA ASP A 88 18.59 -9.99 19.71
C ASP A 88 17.55 -10.73 18.87
N ALA A 89 17.84 -11.99 18.53
CA ALA A 89 16.98 -12.85 17.73
C ALA A 89 15.57 -13.08 18.34
N SER A 90 15.37 -12.78 19.60
CA SER A 90 14.03 -12.86 20.20
C SER A 90 13.07 -11.84 19.58
N TYR A 91 13.57 -10.66 19.20
CA TYR A 91 12.78 -9.65 18.51
C TYR A 91 12.45 -10.05 17.07
N CYS A 92 13.40 -10.70 16.35
CA CYS A 92 13.12 -11.28 15.04
C CYS A 92 11.94 -12.24 15.11
N ARG A 93 11.96 -13.20 16.04
CA ARG A 93 10.85 -14.18 16.22
C ARG A 93 9.53 -13.49 16.55
N LYS A 94 9.52 -12.45 17.41
CA LYS A 94 8.31 -11.71 17.74
C LYS A 94 7.74 -10.98 16.52
N ALA A 95 8.59 -10.36 15.71
CA ALA A 95 8.17 -9.71 14.48
C ALA A 95 7.57 -10.70 13.47
N LEU A 96 8.26 -11.82 13.24
CA LEU A 96 7.78 -12.89 12.36
C LEU A 96 6.46 -13.48 12.83
N ASN A 97 6.26 -13.65 14.13
CA ASN A 97 4.99 -14.14 14.69
C ASN A 97 3.84 -13.16 14.33
N ASP A 98 4.04 -11.85 14.50
CA ASP A 98 3.02 -10.86 14.17
C ASP A 98 2.71 -10.83 12.67
N LEU A 99 3.75 -10.85 11.83
CA LEU A 99 3.61 -10.87 10.37
C LEU A 99 2.92 -12.15 9.88
N ASN A 100 3.33 -13.31 10.38
CA ASN A 100 2.73 -14.59 10.01
C ASN A 100 1.29 -14.71 10.49
N GLU A 101 0.97 -14.21 11.68
CA GLU A 101 -0.41 -14.17 12.19
C GLU A 101 -1.31 -13.33 11.27
N LEU A 102 -0.88 -12.12 10.91
CA LEU A 102 -1.62 -11.29 9.97
C LEU A 102 -1.80 -11.98 8.62
N ARG A 103 -0.74 -12.51 8.05
CA ARG A 103 -0.73 -13.15 6.73
C ARG A 103 -1.59 -14.41 6.68
N ARG A 104 -1.57 -15.22 7.72
CA ARG A 104 -2.40 -16.45 7.82
C ARG A 104 -3.88 -16.13 7.61
N HIS A 105 -4.35 -14.98 8.12
CA HIS A 105 -5.71 -14.50 7.93
C HIS A 105 -5.96 -13.79 6.58
N ARG A 106 -4.96 -13.69 5.74
CA ARG A 106 -5.03 -13.07 4.39
C ARG A 106 -4.88 -14.10 3.29
N PHE A 107 -4.56 -15.33 3.64
CA PHE A 107 -4.41 -16.41 2.67
C PHE A 107 -5.68 -17.25 2.55
N ASN A 108 -5.92 -17.70 1.31
CA ASN A 108 -7.04 -18.57 1.00
C ASN A 108 -6.86 -19.92 1.70
N ASN A 109 -7.84 -20.32 2.50
CA ASN A 109 -7.84 -21.56 3.28
C ASN A 109 -7.81 -22.86 2.45
N LYS A 110 -7.95 -22.76 1.13
CA LYS A 110 -7.75 -23.88 0.20
C LYS A 110 -6.28 -24.29 0.04
N TYR A 111 -5.36 -23.43 0.46
CA TYR A 111 -3.93 -23.66 0.35
C TYR A 111 -3.29 -23.68 1.72
N THR A 112 -2.28 -24.52 1.88
CA THR A 112 -1.44 -24.48 3.07
C THR A 112 -0.69 -23.15 3.12
N TYR A 113 -0.78 -22.44 4.23
CA TYR A 113 0.00 -21.25 4.45
C TYR A 113 1.44 -21.64 4.82
N GLU A 114 2.39 -21.11 4.08
CA GLU A 114 3.82 -21.25 4.36
C GLU A 114 4.30 -20.06 5.18
N GLU A 115 4.84 -20.31 6.35
CA GLU A 115 5.33 -19.24 7.23
C GLU A 115 6.58 -18.58 6.66
N VAL A 116 6.59 -17.27 6.75
CA VAL A 116 7.77 -16.47 6.42
C VAL A 116 8.82 -16.68 7.52
N ASN A 117 10.05 -16.98 7.10
CA ASN A 117 11.19 -17.17 7.99
C ASN A 117 12.41 -16.42 7.46
N ILE A 118 12.51 -15.13 7.75
CA ILE A 118 13.59 -14.23 7.35
C ILE A 118 14.37 -13.85 8.59
N THR A 119 15.68 -14.12 8.58
CA THR A 119 16.56 -13.89 9.73
C THR A 119 17.48 -12.69 9.56
N ASP A 120 17.76 -12.25 8.32
CA ASP A 120 18.48 -11.01 8.11
C ASP A 120 17.61 -9.82 8.49
N PRO A 121 18.10 -8.86 9.30
CA PRO A 121 17.29 -7.75 9.77
C PRO A 121 16.88 -6.77 8.67
N ASN A 122 17.71 -6.58 7.63
CA ASN A 122 17.40 -5.67 6.54
C ASN A 122 16.35 -6.30 5.61
N ASP A 123 16.53 -7.56 5.25
CA ASP A 123 15.57 -8.32 4.44
C ASP A 123 14.22 -8.42 5.14
N LEU A 124 14.23 -8.62 6.46
CA LEU A 124 13.01 -8.64 7.26
C LEU A 124 12.31 -7.28 7.27
N PHE A 125 13.06 -6.19 7.33
CA PHE A 125 12.50 -4.84 7.28
C PHE A 125 11.93 -4.52 5.90
N GLU A 126 12.60 -4.92 4.82
CA GLU A 126 12.10 -4.77 3.46
C GLU A 126 10.81 -5.55 3.26
N PHE A 127 10.80 -6.82 3.66
CA PHE A 127 9.59 -7.65 3.63
C PHE A 127 8.44 -7.04 4.43
N TYR A 128 8.72 -6.48 5.61
CA TYR A 128 7.74 -5.77 6.42
C TYR A 128 7.14 -4.57 5.69
N GLN A 129 7.98 -3.76 5.03
CA GLN A 129 7.52 -2.60 4.27
C GLN A 129 6.56 -3.00 3.14
N GLU A 130 6.88 -4.09 2.44
CA GLU A 130 5.99 -4.66 1.43
C GLU A 130 4.68 -5.18 2.03
N GLU A 131 4.75 -5.90 3.15
CA GLU A 131 3.56 -6.44 3.80
C GLU A 131 2.65 -5.31 4.30
N ARG A 132 3.22 -4.26 4.85
CA ARG A 132 2.49 -3.05 5.23
C ARG A 132 1.85 -2.38 4.01
N ARG A 133 2.56 -2.31 2.89
CA ARG A 133 2.02 -1.78 1.63
C ARG A 133 0.87 -2.63 1.11
N ARG A 134 0.96 -3.98 1.22
CA ARG A 134 -0.13 -4.90 0.85
C ARG A 134 -1.36 -4.70 1.72
N GLU A 135 -1.18 -4.62 3.01
CA GLU A 135 -2.30 -4.56 3.96
C GLU A 135 -3.02 -3.22 3.96
N LEU A 136 -2.28 -2.12 3.83
CA LEU A 136 -2.81 -0.76 3.89
C LEU A 136 -2.98 -0.13 2.50
N ALA A 137 -3.01 -0.95 1.45
CA ALA A 137 -3.26 -0.48 0.10
C ALA A 137 -4.65 0.14 -0.01
N GLY A 138 -4.72 1.37 -0.52
CA GLY A 138 -5.97 2.13 -0.63
C GLY A 138 -6.41 2.85 0.65
N ASP A 139 -5.79 2.58 1.79
CA ASP A 139 -6.04 3.34 3.02
C ASP A 139 -5.39 4.73 2.91
N TRP A 140 -6.18 5.74 3.23
CA TRP A 140 -5.81 7.12 3.04
C TRP A 140 -4.55 7.51 3.83
N MET A 141 -3.59 8.17 3.17
CA MET A 141 -2.35 8.71 3.73
C MET A 141 -1.30 7.70 4.21
N HIS A 142 -1.60 6.42 4.44
CA HIS A 142 -0.60 5.47 4.96
C HIS A 142 0.64 5.39 4.07
N ARG A 143 0.46 5.21 2.75
CA ARG A 143 1.59 5.14 1.82
C ARG A 143 2.45 6.41 1.85
N TRP A 144 1.83 7.58 1.90
CA TRP A 144 2.55 8.84 1.97
C TRP A 144 3.36 8.99 3.26
N CYS A 145 2.74 8.68 4.40
CA CYS A 145 3.41 8.71 5.70
C CYS A 145 4.57 7.72 5.76
N ASP A 146 4.38 6.51 5.24
CA ASP A 146 5.40 5.48 5.22
C ASP A 146 6.60 5.87 4.33
N LEU A 147 6.36 6.36 3.13
CA LEU A 147 7.42 6.86 2.25
C LEU A 147 8.25 7.96 2.91
N ARG A 148 7.60 8.88 3.62
CA ARG A 148 8.32 9.92 4.38
C ARG A 148 9.17 9.34 5.50
N ARG A 149 8.67 8.35 6.23
CA ARG A 149 9.41 7.67 7.31
C ARG A 149 10.57 6.81 6.79
N TYR A 150 10.45 6.28 5.58
CA TYR A 150 11.44 5.40 4.95
C TYR A 150 12.48 6.16 4.10
N GLY A 151 12.64 7.44 4.34
CA GLY A 151 13.72 8.22 3.74
C GLY A 151 13.33 9.01 2.50
N MET A 152 12.05 9.07 2.16
CA MET A 152 11.54 9.84 1.01
C MET A 152 12.20 9.41 -0.30
N PRO A 153 12.04 8.14 -0.71
CA PRO A 153 12.60 7.63 -1.96
C PRO A 153 11.98 8.34 -3.16
N GLU A 154 12.73 8.45 -4.24
CA GLU A 154 12.16 8.87 -5.51
C GLU A 154 11.23 7.78 -6.03
N ILE A 155 10.03 8.16 -6.47
CA ILE A 155 9.04 7.26 -7.07
C ILE A 155 8.53 7.83 -8.38
N SER A 156 8.39 6.99 -9.38
CA SER A 156 7.85 7.38 -10.69
C SER A 156 6.43 6.86 -10.87
N HIS A 157 5.60 7.68 -11.46
CA HIS A 157 4.23 7.33 -11.84
C HIS A 157 4.02 7.58 -13.33
N THR A 158 3.35 6.66 -13.98
CA THR A 158 2.91 6.84 -15.36
C THR A 158 1.52 7.45 -15.38
N LEU A 159 1.41 8.64 -15.94
CA LEU A 159 0.16 9.32 -16.20
C LEU A 159 -0.36 8.92 -17.58
N PHE A 160 -1.61 8.49 -17.65
CA PHE A 160 -2.29 8.18 -18.91
C PHE A 160 -3.22 9.32 -19.26
N GLU A 161 -3.03 9.90 -20.42
CA GLU A 161 -3.96 10.85 -21.00
C GLU A 161 -5.01 10.07 -21.80
N THR A 162 -6.22 10.01 -21.26
CA THR A 162 -7.31 9.17 -21.83
C THR A 162 -7.75 9.61 -23.22
N ALA A 163 -7.58 10.87 -23.56
CA ALA A 163 -8.01 11.40 -24.86
C ALA A 163 -7.02 11.08 -26.00
N SER A 164 -5.72 11.08 -25.71
CA SER A 164 -4.66 10.89 -26.72
C SER A 164 -3.99 9.53 -26.66
N GLY A 165 -4.17 8.79 -25.56
CA GLY A 165 -3.45 7.56 -25.25
C GLY A 165 -1.98 7.77 -24.88
N ASN A 166 -1.55 9.02 -24.76
CA ASN A 166 -0.18 9.35 -24.40
C ASN A 166 0.14 8.94 -22.97
N LYS A 167 1.38 8.50 -22.78
CA LYS A 167 1.93 8.17 -21.45
C LYS A 167 2.97 9.21 -21.09
N THR A 168 2.85 9.80 -19.93
CA THR A 168 3.84 10.71 -19.36
C THR A 168 4.32 10.18 -18.03
N GLU A 169 5.62 10.08 -17.86
CA GLU A 169 6.20 9.73 -16.57
C GLU A 169 6.40 10.97 -15.71
N ALA A 170 5.97 10.90 -14.47
CA ALA A 170 6.19 11.92 -13.46
C ALA A 170 6.91 11.30 -12.28
N THR A 171 8.06 11.86 -11.91
CA THR A 171 8.88 11.41 -10.79
C THR A 171 8.67 12.32 -9.59
N LEU A 172 8.27 11.74 -8.46
CA LEU A 172 8.24 12.43 -7.18
C LEU A 172 9.64 12.44 -6.59
N GLN A 173 10.27 13.60 -6.59
CA GLN A 173 11.58 13.82 -6.00
C GLN A 173 11.49 14.07 -4.50
N LYS A 174 12.61 13.88 -3.79
CA LYS A 174 12.69 14.01 -2.33
C LYS A 174 12.17 15.35 -1.79
N ASN A 175 12.47 16.46 -2.45
CA ASN A 175 12.00 17.79 -2.03
C ASN A 175 10.48 17.98 -2.14
N ARG A 176 9.80 17.16 -2.93
CA ARG A 176 8.34 17.22 -3.12
C ARG A 176 7.54 16.50 -2.03
N TYR A 177 8.22 15.81 -1.11
CA TYR A 177 7.55 15.24 0.07
C TYR A 177 7.16 16.27 1.13
N VAL A 178 7.64 17.50 1.01
CA VAL A 178 7.17 18.64 1.80
C VAL A 178 6.10 19.35 0.97
N LEU A 179 4.87 19.30 1.45
CA LEU A 179 3.76 19.95 0.76
C LEU A 179 3.91 21.47 0.82
N PRO A 180 3.58 22.20 -0.25
CA PRO A 180 3.60 23.66 -0.22
C PRO A 180 2.56 24.20 0.77
N ILE A 181 2.88 25.32 1.41
CA ILE A 181 1.92 26.08 2.20
C ILE A 181 0.89 26.67 1.24
N ALA A 182 -0.40 26.53 1.58
CA ALA A 182 -1.46 27.07 0.74
C ALA A 182 -1.27 28.58 0.54
N GLU A 183 -1.41 29.06 -0.69
CA GLU A 183 -1.23 30.48 -1.05
C GLU A 183 -2.09 31.41 -0.19
N GLU A 184 -3.30 30.99 0.15
CA GLU A 184 -4.20 31.72 1.03
C GLU A 184 -3.57 31.98 2.40
N VAL A 185 -2.87 30.99 2.97
CA VAL A 185 -2.19 31.13 4.28
C VAL A 185 -1.03 32.10 4.20
N ILE A 186 -0.25 32.06 3.11
CA ILE A 186 0.85 33.02 2.88
C ILE A 186 0.28 34.44 2.69
N ARG A 187 -0.82 34.58 1.96
CA ARG A 187 -1.49 35.86 1.76
C ARG A 187 -1.96 36.49 3.07
N LEU A 188 -2.48 35.66 4.00
CA LEU A 188 -2.92 36.14 5.32
C LEU A 188 -1.76 36.39 6.28
N ASN A 189 -0.62 35.79 6.06
CA ASN A 189 0.59 36.02 6.84
C ASN A 189 1.83 36.15 5.95
N PRO A 190 2.11 37.37 5.42
CA PRO A 190 3.23 37.60 4.49
C PRO A 190 4.62 37.36 5.08
N ARG A 191 4.74 37.04 6.38
CA ARG A 191 6.01 36.66 7.01
C ARG A 191 6.35 35.19 6.83
N LEU A 192 5.40 34.38 6.32
CA LEU A 192 5.64 32.97 6.01
C LEU A 192 6.36 32.86 4.67
N GLU A 193 7.48 32.17 4.68
CA GLU A 193 8.16 31.77 3.44
C GLU A 193 7.62 30.42 2.96
N GLN A 194 7.53 30.28 1.63
CA GLN A 194 7.09 29.02 1.01
C GLN A 194 8.13 27.91 1.20
N ASN A 195 7.67 26.71 1.45
CA ASN A 195 8.52 25.51 1.44
C ASN A 195 9.21 25.35 0.07
N LYS A 196 10.50 25.08 0.08
CA LYS A 196 11.33 24.90 -1.12
C LYS A 196 11.40 23.44 -1.53
#